data_7ff2a471d818049bf4d6e4a6d09aee35
#
_entry.id   7ff2a471d818049bf4d6e4a6d09aee35
#
_cell.length_a   1.000
_cell.length_b   1.000
_cell.length_c   1.000
_cell.angle_alpha   90.00
_cell.angle_beta   90.00
_cell.angle_gamma   90.00
#
_symmetry.space_group_name_H-M   'P 1'
#
loop_
_entity.id
_entity.type
_entity.pdbx_description
1 polymer ?
#
loop_
_entity_poly.entity_id
_entity_poly.type
_entity_poly.pdbx_seq_one_letter_code
_entity_poly.pdbx_strand_id
1 'polypeptide(L)'
;MHVKKTTAISALVMFCLALTSAIAQTAPTTAPTPLTAEERESALQQFQTTRDNFLKSIAGLSQKQWTFKPAPDRWSVAEVAEHITISESTLFGLVQQRIMQSPAAPEQRDQVKGKDQMILQRMPDRSHKAQAPEFLRPTGRWATEAELTKSFEDSRKTTMDYIRTTNDDLRDHFFDHPVFGPLDGYQWLLLISAHSSRHTAQIEEVKADPNFPKE
;
A
#
# COMPACT_ATOMS: atom_id res chain seq x y z
N MET A 1 -13.74 -46.94 87.17
CA MET A 1 -12.98 -45.95 86.45
C MET A 1 -12.76 -46.47 85.01
N HIS A 2 -13.62 -46.09 84.09
CA HIS A 2 -13.62 -46.59 82.68
C HIS A 2 -12.85 -45.64 81.78
N VAL A 3 -11.77 -46.15 81.22
CA VAL A 3 -11.01 -45.40 80.20
C VAL A 3 -11.54 -45.81 78.84
N LYS A 4 -12.14 -44.85 78.08
CA LYS A 4 -12.56 -45.03 76.71
C LYS A 4 -11.38 -44.81 75.77
N LYS A 5 -11.05 -45.82 74.98
CA LYS A 5 -10.08 -45.68 73.85
C LYS A 5 -10.77 -45.14 72.65
N THR A 6 -10.31 -44.02 72.17
CA THR A 6 -10.76 -43.40 70.91
C THR A 6 -9.80 -43.80 69.76
N THR A 7 -10.35 -44.47 68.76
CA THR A 7 -9.63 -44.90 67.55
C THR A 7 -9.71 -43.76 66.49
N ALA A 8 -8.58 -43.23 66.10
CA ALA A 8 -8.49 -42.27 65.05
C ALA A 8 -8.37 -42.98 63.67
N ILE A 9 -9.31 -42.75 62.80
CA ILE A 9 -9.27 -43.23 61.41
C ILE A 9 -8.65 -42.11 60.55
N SER A 10 -7.44 -42.38 60.05
CA SER A 10 -6.77 -41.47 59.05
C SER A 10 -7.33 -41.75 57.63
N ALA A 11 -8.06 -40.82 57.09
CA ALA A 11 -8.49 -40.87 55.72
C ALA A 11 -7.38 -40.29 54.86
N LEU A 12 -6.76 -41.11 53.99
CA LEU A 12 -5.76 -40.76 53.01
C LEU A 12 -6.50 -40.26 51.78
N VAL A 13 -6.53 -38.93 51.56
CA VAL A 13 -7.07 -38.32 50.33
C VAL A 13 -6.00 -38.36 49.24
N MET A 14 -6.17 -39.22 48.26
CA MET A 14 -5.35 -39.33 47.06
C MET A 14 -5.76 -38.22 46.08
N PHE A 15 -4.94 -37.18 45.96
CA PHE A 15 -5.15 -36.08 44.99
C PHE A 15 -4.56 -36.49 43.62
N CYS A 16 -5.40 -36.99 42.72
CA CYS A 16 -5.00 -37.24 41.32
C CYS A 16 -4.84 -35.91 40.60
N LEU A 17 -3.61 -35.44 40.40
CA LEU A 17 -3.31 -34.35 39.43
C LEU A 17 -3.47 -34.91 38.02
N ALA A 18 -4.58 -34.55 37.36
CA ALA A 18 -4.73 -34.75 35.94
C ALA A 18 -3.93 -33.64 35.21
N LEU A 19 -2.75 -33.98 34.69
CA LEU A 19 -2.02 -33.12 33.75
C LEU A 19 -2.81 -33.11 32.41
N THR A 20 -3.61 -32.08 32.20
CA THR A 20 -4.14 -31.78 30.85
C THR A 20 -3.03 -31.15 30.03
N SER A 21 -2.37 -31.93 29.18
CA SER A 21 -1.48 -31.43 28.15
C SER A 21 -2.33 -30.66 27.13
N ALA A 22 -2.29 -29.33 27.19
CA ALA A 22 -2.81 -28.50 26.14
C ALA A 22 -1.93 -28.70 24.89
N ILE A 23 -2.43 -29.50 23.93
CA ILE A 23 -1.85 -29.58 22.60
C ILE A 23 -2.16 -28.23 21.94
N ALA A 24 -1.17 -27.35 21.85
CA ALA A 24 -1.25 -26.17 21.03
C ALA A 24 -1.43 -26.65 19.58
N GLN A 25 -2.65 -26.54 19.04
CA GLN A 25 -2.92 -26.74 17.64
C GLN A 25 -2.19 -25.61 16.88
N THR A 26 -1.00 -25.92 16.33
CA THR A 26 -0.38 -25.07 15.32
C THR A 26 -1.32 -25.08 14.12
N ALA A 27 -1.92 -23.92 13.80
CA ALA A 27 -2.66 -23.76 12.57
C ALA A 27 -1.76 -24.20 11.39
N PRO A 28 -2.29 -24.88 10.37
CA PRO A 28 -1.52 -25.25 9.22
C PRO A 28 -0.96 -24.00 8.57
N THR A 29 0.36 -23.85 8.57
CA THR A 29 1.05 -22.82 7.82
C THR A 29 0.91 -23.21 6.35
N THR A 30 -0.09 -22.69 5.68
CA THR A 30 -0.20 -22.81 4.20
C THR A 30 1.05 -22.19 3.60
N ALA A 31 1.67 -22.88 2.64
CA ALA A 31 2.80 -22.31 1.93
C ALA A 31 2.36 -21.01 1.23
N PRO A 32 3.23 -19.97 1.19
CA PRO A 32 2.94 -18.73 0.49
C PRO A 32 2.45 -19.00 -0.94
N THR A 33 1.42 -18.29 -1.37
CA THR A 33 0.92 -18.35 -2.75
C THR A 33 1.45 -17.15 -3.53
N PRO A 34 2.55 -17.28 -4.28
CA PRO A 34 3.11 -16.18 -5.06
C PRO A 34 2.12 -15.68 -6.11
N LEU A 35 2.33 -14.44 -6.58
CA LEU A 35 1.61 -13.91 -7.73
C LEU A 35 1.72 -14.85 -8.93
N THR A 36 0.63 -15.02 -9.66
CA THR A 36 0.65 -15.71 -10.96
C THR A 36 1.50 -14.92 -11.96
N ALA A 37 1.96 -15.57 -13.02
CA ALA A 37 2.71 -14.90 -14.08
C ALA A 37 1.88 -13.76 -14.72
N GLU A 38 0.57 -13.96 -14.90
CA GLU A 38 -0.35 -12.97 -15.46
C GLU A 38 -0.52 -11.75 -14.54
N GLU A 39 -0.71 -11.95 -13.23
CA GLU A 39 -0.80 -10.86 -12.25
C GLU A 39 0.49 -10.04 -12.24
N ARG A 40 1.63 -10.72 -12.23
CA ARG A 40 2.95 -10.07 -12.24
C ARG A 40 3.17 -9.24 -13.50
N GLU A 41 2.88 -9.80 -14.67
CA GLU A 41 3.00 -9.10 -15.95
C GLU A 41 2.05 -7.91 -16.04
N SER A 42 0.79 -8.09 -15.64
CA SER A 42 -0.22 -7.03 -15.61
C SER A 42 0.22 -5.87 -14.71
N ALA A 43 0.69 -6.15 -13.51
CA ALA A 43 1.19 -5.12 -12.62
C ALA A 43 2.40 -4.39 -13.21
N LEU A 44 3.40 -5.12 -13.72
CA LEU A 44 4.59 -4.52 -14.34
C LEU A 44 4.23 -3.63 -15.52
N GLN A 45 3.30 -4.03 -16.37
CA GLN A 45 2.81 -3.22 -17.49
C GLN A 45 2.13 -1.94 -17.00
N GLN A 46 1.29 -2.02 -15.96
CA GLN A 46 0.66 -0.83 -15.34
C GLN A 46 1.71 0.14 -14.79
N PHE A 47 2.70 -0.37 -14.05
CA PHE A 47 3.77 0.44 -13.51
C PHE A 47 4.61 1.10 -14.61
N GLN A 48 4.93 0.37 -15.69
CA GLN A 48 5.66 0.92 -16.84
C GLN A 48 4.86 2.03 -17.52
N THR A 49 3.60 1.77 -17.84
CA THR A 49 2.71 2.73 -18.51
C THR A 49 2.57 4.03 -17.71
N THR A 50 2.32 3.91 -16.40
CA THR A 50 2.14 5.09 -15.54
C THR A 50 3.42 5.85 -15.30
N ARG A 51 4.58 5.16 -15.26
CA ARG A 51 5.91 5.79 -15.25
C ARG A 51 6.11 6.65 -16.50
N ASP A 52 5.93 6.08 -17.67
CA ASP A 52 6.21 6.75 -18.93
C ASP A 52 5.26 7.94 -19.13
N ASN A 53 3.98 7.80 -18.77
CA ASN A 53 3.01 8.89 -18.81
C ASN A 53 3.39 10.04 -17.87
N PHE A 54 3.80 9.73 -16.63
CA PHE A 54 4.23 10.76 -15.67
C PHE A 54 5.47 11.50 -16.18
N LEU A 55 6.52 10.78 -16.56
CA LEU A 55 7.75 11.40 -17.07
C LEU A 55 7.49 12.27 -18.31
N LYS A 56 6.64 11.81 -19.23
CA LYS A 56 6.21 12.57 -20.39
C LYS A 56 5.46 13.84 -19.98
N SER A 57 4.63 13.80 -18.97
CA SER A 57 3.80 14.94 -18.55
C SER A 57 4.61 16.11 -18.00
N ILE A 58 5.80 15.86 -17.46
CA ILE A 58 6.68 16.86 -16.86
C ILE A 58 7.88 17.24 -17.74
N ALA A 59 8.16 16.49 -18.80
CA ALA A 59 9.35 16.70 -19.62
C ALA A 59 9.36 18.05 -20.33
N GLY A 60 10.51 18.75 -20.29
CA GLY A 60 10.77 19.95 -21.07
C GLY A 60 10.01 21.19 -20.63
N LEU A 61 9.46 21.21 -19.42
CA LEU A 61 8.77 22.39 -18.89
C LEU A 61 9.79 23.48 -18.48
N SER A 62 9.46 24.74 -18.83
CA SER A 62 10.23 25.88 -18.30
C SER A 62 9.99 26.04 -16.78
N GLN A 63 10.87 26.79 -16.12
CA GLN A 63 10.70 27.06 -14.67
C GLN A 63 9.36 27.76 -14.37
N LYS A 64 8.87 28.62 -15.24
CA LYS A 64 7.57 29.28 -15.08
C LYS A 64 6.42 28.27 -15.18
N GLN A 65 6.50 27.33 -16.12
CA GLN A 65 5.51 26.24 -16.28
C GLN A 65 5.53 25.28 -15.09
N TRP A 66 6.73 24.91 -14.63
CA TRP A 66 6.95 24.01 -13.51
C TRP A 66 6.31 24.52 -12.22
N THR A 67 6.44 25.82 -11.95
CA THR A 67 5.95 26.45 -10.71
C THR A 67 4.58 27.16 -10.86
N PHE A 68 3.96 27.11 -12.04
CA PHE A 68 2.66 27.74 -12.27
C PHE A 68 1.58 27.12 -11.39
N LYS A 69 0.82 27.97 -10.71
CA LYS A 69 -0.36 27.58 -9.92
C LYS A 69 -1.63 28.16 -10.57
N PRO A 70 -2.61 27.31 -10.93
CA PRO A 70 -3.89 27.79 -11.47
C PRO A 70 -4.67 28.70 -10.51
N ALA A 71 -4.49 28.52 -9.20
CA ALA A 71 -5.01 29.36 -8.12
C ALA A 71 -4.13 29.21 -6.88
N PRO A 72 -4.19 30.14 -5.89
CA PRO A 72 -3.36 30.09 -4.70
C PRO A 72 -3.46 28.79 -3.87
N ASP A 73 -4.63 28.17 -3.87
CA ASP A 73 -4.95 26.91 -3.17
C ASP A 73 -4.79 25.66 -4.06
N ARG A 74 -4.35 25.83 -5.30
CA ARG A 74 -4.11 24.73 -6.24
C ARG A 74 -2.62 24.42 -6.34
N TRP A 75 -2.31 23.16 -6.50
CA TRP A 75 -0.95 22.71 -6.71
C TRP A 75 -0.43 23.05 -8.10
N SER A 76 0.84 23.45 -8.15
CA SER A 76 1.61 23.57 -9.39
C SER A 76 1.98 22.18 -9.95
N VAL A 77 2.55 22.14 -11.17
CA VAL A 77 3.14 20.90 -11.72
C VAL A 77 4.19 20.34 -10.76
N ALA A 78 5.08 21.18 -10.26
CA ALA A 78 6.12 20.80 -9.29
C ALA A 78 5.53 20.11 -8.04
N GLU A 79 4.52 20.74 -7.43
CA GLU A 79 3.89 20.22 -6.22
C GLU A 79 3.15 18.89 -6.48
N VAL A 80 2.51 18.74 -7.63
CA VAL A 80 1.87 17.46 -8.00
C VAL A 80 2.92 16.37 -8.25
N ALA A 81 3.99 16.70 -8.96
CA ALA A 81 5.08 15.76 -9.23
C ALA A 81 5.77 15.30 -7.93
N GLU A 82 5.98 16.23 -7.00
CA GLU A 82 6.50 15.92 -5.67
C GLU A 82 5.57 14.97 -4.90
N HIS A 83 4.26 15.22 -4.93
CA HIS A 83 3.26 14.36 -4.31
C HIS A 83 3.29 12.93 -4.88
N ILE A 84 3.39 12.78 -6.20
CA ILE A 84 3.54 11.47 -6.84
C ILE A 84 4.79 10.76 -6.31
N THR A 85 5.93 11.46 -6.31
CA THR A 85 7.22 10.89 -5.91
C THR A 85 7.25 10.45 -4.44
N ILE A 86 6.68 11.27 -3.54
CA ILE A 86 6.54 10.91 -2.12
C ILE A 86 5.64 9.68 -1.97
N SER A 87 4.53 9.64 -2.71
CA SER A 87 3.55 8.57 -2.61
C SER A 87 4.11 7.23 -3.07
N GLU A 88 4.97 7.20 -4.10
CA GLU A 88 5.64 5.98 -4.57
C GLU A 88 6.36 5.25 -3.43
N SER A 89 7.29 5.93 -2.79
CA SER A 89 8.10 5.32 -1.74
C SER A 89 7.31 5.05 -0.46
N THR A 90 6.39 5.96 -0.09
CA THR A 90 5.62 5.84 1.15
C THR A 90 4.62 4.69 1.09
N LEU A 91 3.88 4.56 -0.01
CA LEU A 91 2.90 3.49 -0.16
C LEU A 91 3.58 2.12 -0.36
N PHE A 92 4.71 2.07 -1.07
CA PHE A 92 5.48 0.84 -1.14
C PHE A 92 6.05 0.44 0.23
N GLY A 93 6.54 1.41 1.01
CA GLY A 93 6.94 1.19 2.40
C GLY A 93 5.79 0.64 3.27
N LEU A 94 4.56 1.14 3.07
CA LEU A 94 3.36 0.60 3.73
C LEU A 94 3.14 -0.89 3.37
N VAL A 95 3.27 -1.24 2.09
CA VAL A 95 3.15 -2.64 1.65
C VAL A 95 4.15 -3.51 2.40
N GLN A 96 5.43 -3.16 2.38
CA GLN A 96 6.50 -4.00 2.95
C GLN A 96 6.49 -4.05 4.48
N GLN A 97 6.25 -2.91 5.14
CA GLN A 97 6.48 -2.75 6.58
C GLN A 97 5.21 -2.95 7.44
N ARG A 98 4.04 -2.93 6.81
CA ARG A 98 2.77 -3.08 7.51
C ARG A 98 1.91 -4.20 6.94
N ILE A 99 1.66 -4.19 5.63
CA ILE A 99 0.74 -5.14 5.00
C ILE A 99 1.37 -6.53 5.04
N MET A 100 2.58 -6.68 4.53
CA MET A 100 3.28 -7.98 4.52
C MET A 100 3.73 -8.46 5.91
N GLN A 101 3.65 -7.62 6.93
CA GLN A 101 3.88 -7.99 8.32
C GLN A 101 2.60 -8.33 9.09
N SER A 102 1.42 -8.13 8.50
CA SER A 102 0.15 -8.56 9.09
C SER A 102 0.03 -10.09 9.05
N PRO A 103 -0.78 -10.70 9.92
CA PRO A 103 -1.11 -12.11 9.77
C PRO A 103 -1.76 -12.41 8.42
N ALA A 104 -1.41 -13.55 7.82
CA ALA A 104 -2.12 -14.03 6.62
C ALA A 104 -3.58 -14.36 6.98
N ALA A 105 -4.50 -13.96 6.13
CA ALA A 105 -5.95 -14.10 6.31
C ALA A 105 -6.64 -14.56 5.02
N PRO A 106 -6.35 -15.78 4.51
CA PRO A 106 -6.88 -16.27 3.23
C PRO A 106 -8.41 -16.28 3.16
N GLU A 107 -9.10 -16.33 4.30
CA GLU A 107 -10.57 -16.22 4.39
C GLU A 107 -11.10 -14.85 3.97
N GLN A 108 -10.27 -13.82 3.84
CA GLN A 108 -10.66 -12.48 3.40
C GLN A 108 -10.59 -12.30 1.87
N ARG A 109 -10.01 -13.24 1.12
CA ARG A 109 -9.84 -13.14 -0.35
C ARG A 109 -11.16 -12.83 -1.08
N ASP A 110 -12.27 -13.44 -0.66
CA ASP A 110 -13.58 -13.20 -1.29
C ASP A 110 -14.09 -11.76 -1.09
N GLN A 111 -13.69 -11.07 -0.02
CA GLN A 111 -14.09 -9.69 0.26
C GLN A 111 -13.44 -8.68 -0.70
N VAL A 112 -12.33 -9.05 -1.32
CA VAL A 112 -11.55 -8.16 -2.21
C VAL A 112 -11.62 -8.58 -3.68
N LYS A 113 -12.36 -9.64 -3.99
CA LYS A 113 -12.53 -10.14 -5.35
C LYS A 113 -13.06 -9.05 -6.29
N GLY A 114 -12.42 -8.89 -7.45
CA GLY A 114 -12.79 -7.90 -8.46
C GLY A 114 -12.29 -6.48 -8.17
N LYS A 115 -11.65 -6.23 -7.02
CA LYS A 115 -11.12 -4.90 -6.68
C LYS A 115 -9.90 -4.49 -7.51
N ASP A 116 -9.16 -5.42 -8.10
CA ASP A 116 -8.04 -5.12 -8.99
C ASP A 116 -8.48 -4.18 -10.11
N GLN A 117 -9.50 -4.56 -10.87
CA GLN A 117 -10.05 -3.74 -11.94
C GLN A 117 -10.73 -2.47 -11.43
N MET A 118 -11.45 -2.57 -10.31
CA MET A 118 -12.10 -1.42 -9.68
C MET A 118 -11.07 -0.33 -9.31
N ILE A 119 -9.92 -0.69 -8.75
CA ILE A 119 -8.87 0.25 -8.37
C ILE A 119 -8.32 0.95 -9.62
N LEU A 120 -7.97 0.17 -10.66
CA LEU A 120 -7.42 0.69 -11.90
C LEU A 120 -8.37 1.64 -12.64
N GLN A 121 -9.69 1.44 -12.49
CA GLN A 121 -10.70 2.27 -13.11
C GLN A 121 -11.09 3.49 -12.26
N ARG A 122 -11.26 3.31 -10.95
CA ARG A 122 -11.83 4.35 -10.08
C ARG A 122 -10.79 5.26 -9.45
N MET A 123 -9.57 4.77 -9.20
CA MET A 123 -8.52 5.61 -8.59
C MET A 123 -8.10 6.77 -9.51
N PRO A 124 -7.97 6.61 -10.84
CA PRO A 124 -7.66 7.71 -11.74
C PRO A 124 -8.79 8.73 -11.90
N ASP A 125 -10.04 8.37 -11.56
CA ASP A 125 -11.19 9.28 -11.68
C ASP A 125 -11.03 10.51 -10.77
N ARG A 126 -11.00 11.70 -11.38
CA ARG A 126 -10.81 12.99 -10.71
C ARG A 126 -12.10 13.79 -10.54
N SER A 127 -13.25 13.20 -10.83
CA SER A 127 -14.58 13.83 -10.62
C SER A 127 -14.78 14.23 -9.14
N HIS A 128 -14.19 13.49 -8.22
CA HIS A 128 -14.18 13.79 -6.78
C HIS A 128 -12.77 14.18 -6.31
N LYS A 129 -12.66 15.39 -5.75
CA LYS A 129 -11.41 15.86 -5.16
C LYS A 129 -11.24 15.30 -3.75
N ALA A 130 -10.06 14.79 -3.44
CA ALA A 130 -9.66 14.39 -2.09
C ALA A 130 -8.48 15.23 -1.64
N GLN A 131 -8.41 15.52 -0.34
CA GLN A 131 -7.23 16.17 0.23
C GLN A 131 -6.19 15.12 0.55
N ALA A 132 -4.93 15.40 0.17
CA ALA A 132 -3.82 14.54 0.52
C ALA A 132 -3.58 14.57 2.04
N PRO A 133 -3.32 13.42 2.68
CA PRO A 133 -2.84 13.36 4.04
C PRO A 133 -1.56 14.21 4.19
N GLU A 134 -1.35 14.77 5.38
CA GLU A 134 -0.24 15.70 5.62
C GLU A 134 1.13 15.13 5.23
N PHE A 135 1.38 13.86 5.54
CA PHE A 135 2.65 13.18 5.24
C PHE A 135 2.91 12.93 3.75
N LEU A 136 1.92 13.11 2.88
CA LEU A 136 2.03 13.05 1.43
C LEU A 136 1.99 14.42 0.75
N ARG A 137 1.86 15.50 1.52
CA ARG A 137 1.82 16.86 0.94
C ARG A 137 3.20 17.28 0.44
N PRO A 138 3.25 18.03 -0.67
CA PRO A 138 4.49 18.60 -1.15
C PRO A 138 5.04 19.64 -0.17
N THR A 139 6.34 19.63 0.04
CA THR A 139 7.06 20.52 0.96
C THR A 139 8.32 21.12 0.35
N GLY A 140 8.59 20.89 -0.95
CA GLY A 140 9.79 21.33 -1.65
C GLY A 140 11.01 20.48 -1.32
N ARG A 141 10.85 19.13 -1.28
CA ARG A 141 11.94 18.21 -0.89
C ARG A 141 13.09 18.15 -1.89
N TRP A 142 12.81 18.40 -3.16
CA TRP A 142 13.81 18.37 -4.22
C TRP A 142 14.00 19.77 -4.79
N ALA A 143 15.25 20.20 -4.89
CA ALA A 143 15.58 21.53 -5.38
C ALA A 143 15.38 21.66 -6.89
N THR A 144 15.46 20.55 -7.64
CA THR A 144 15.37 20.53 -9.11
C THR A 144 14.45 19.43 -9.60
N GLU A 145 13.90 19.63 -10.82
CA GLU A 145 13.13 18.61 -11.55
C GLU A 145 13.96 17.32 -11.73
N ALA A 146 15.24 17.45 -12.03
CA ALA A 146 16.13 16.29 -12.25
C ALA A 146 16.29 15.43 -10.99
N GLU A 147 16.44 16.06 -9.82
CA GLU A 147 16.52 15.33 -8.54
C GLU A 147 15.21 14.63 -8.22
N LEU A 148 14.08 15.30 -8.43
CA LEU A 148 12.75 14.73 -8.25
C LEU A 148 12.52 13.53 -9.18
N THR A 149 12.81 13.70 -10.48
CA THR A 149 12.68 12.66 -11.49
C THR A 149 13.53 11.45 -11.14
N LYS A 150 14.78 11.67 -10.76
CA LYS A 150 15.65 10.57 -10.31
C LYS A 150 15.06 9.83 -9.10
N SER A 151 14.60 10.55 -8.11
CA SER A 151 14.00 9.95 -6.91
C SER A 151 12.75 9.12 -7.23
N PHE A 152 11.90 9.62 -8.15
CA PHE A 152 10.74 8.88 -8.64
C PHE A 152 11.17 7.60 -9.38
N GLU A 153 12.13 7.69 -10.30
CA GLU A 153 12.60 6.54 -11.07
C GLU A 153 13.23 5.47 -10.18
N ASP A 154 14.03 5.87 -9.20
CA ASP A 154 14.64 4.94 -8.23
C ASP A 154 13.55 4.21 -7.41
N SER A 155 12.55 4.94 -6.92
CA SER A 155 11.43 4.36 -6.17
C SER A 155 10.59 3.43 -7.04
N ARG A 156 10.26 3.86 -8.27
CA ARG A 156 9.50 3.07 -9.25
C ARG A 156 10.23 1.78 -9.62
N LYS A 157 11.53 1.88 -9.87
CA LYS A 157 12.39 0.71 -10.15
C LYS A 157 12.36 -0.27 -8.98
N THR A 158 12.50 0.23 -7.74
CA THR A 158 12.48 -0.61 -6.54
C THR A 158 11.17 -1.39 -6.42
N THR A 159 10.02 -0.73 -6.63
CA THR A 159 8.72 -1.39 -6.60
C THR A 159 8.57 -2.42 -7.73
N MET A 160 8.98 -2.07 -8.94
CA MET A 160 8.92 -3.00 -10.09
C MET A 160 9.84 -4.20 -9.92
N ASP A 161 11.04 -4.02 -9.36
CA ASP A 161 11.96 -5.13 -9.06
C ASP A 161 11.37 -6.06 -8.00
N TYR A 162 10.74 -5.51 -6.96
CA TYR A 162 10.01 -6.31 -5.98
C TYR A 162 8.87 -7.11 -6.64
N ILE A 163 8.00 -6.48 -7.44
CA ILE A 163 6.94 -7.17 -8.17
C ILE A 163 7.51 -8.30 -9.03
N ARG A 164 8.65 -8.07 -9.69
CA ARG A 164 9.29 -9.04 -10.58
C ARG A 164 9.79 -10.28 -9.87
N THR A 165 10.30 -10.12 -8.65
CA THR A 165 11.10 -11.17 -7.99
C THR A 165 10.48 -11.74 -6.72
N THR A 166 9.49 -11.06 -6.11
CA THR A 166 8.93 -11.51 -4.84
C THR A 166 8.21 -12.85 -4.96
N ASN A 167 8.35 -13.66 -3.91
CA ASN A 167 7.54 -14.85 -3.66
C ASN A 167 6.59 -14.66 -2.47
N ASP A 168 6.44 -13.44 -2.01
CA ASP A 168 5.54 -13.11 -0.91
C ASP A 168 4.09 -13.37 -1.28
N ASP A 169 3.31 -13.76 -0.29
CA ASP A 169 1.87 -14.01 -0.43
C ASP A 169 1.07 -12.70 -0.36
N LEU A 170 1.17 -11.92 -1.43
CA LEU A 170 0.52 -10.62 -1.52
C LEU A 170 -1.02 -10.68 -1.47
N ARG A 171 -1.60 -11.86 -1.72
CA ARG A 171 -3.06 -12.04 -1.77
C ARG A 171 -3.69 -12.39 -0.43
N ASP A 172 -2.90 -12.72 0.58
CA ASP A 172 -3.39 -13.12 1.90
C ASP A 172 -3.09 -12.12 3.01
N HIS A 173 -2.46 -10.98 2.68
CA HIS A 173 -2.19 -9.91 3.62
C HIS A 173 -3.00 -8.68 3.29
N PHE A 174 -3.76 -8.15 4.25
CA PHE A 174 -4.77 -7.12 4.02
C PHE A 174 -4.53 -5.88 4.86
N PHE A 175 -4.95 -4.74 4.30
CA PHE A 175 -4.97 -3.47 5.01
C PHE A 175 -6.08 -2.59 4.47
N ASP A 176 -6.79 -1.90 5.38
CA ASP A 176 -7.93 -1.06 4.99
C ASP A 176 -7.47 0.24 4.33
N HIS A 177 -8.01 0.50 3.14
CA HIS A 177 -7.90 1.80 2.48
C HIS A 177 -9.11 2.67 2.83
N PRO A 178 -8.92 3.98 3.17
CA PRO A 178 -10.02 4.85 3.63
C PRO A 178 -11.22 4.95 2.67
N VAL A 179 -11.00 4.76 1.36
CA VAL A 179 -12.03 4.88 0.33
C VAL A 179 -12.49 3.52 -0.19
N PHE A 180 -11.58 2.55 -0.33
CA PHE A 180 -11.86 1.26 -0.97
C PHE A 180 -12.12 0.13 0.04
N GLY A 181 -12.00 0.40 1.36
CA GLY A 181 -12.08 -0.61 2.40
C GLY A 181 -10.89 -1.58 2.33
N PRO A 182 -11.07 -2.86 2.76
CA PRO A 182 -9.98 -3.82 2.76
C PRO A 182 -9.44 -4.06 1.35
N LEU A 183 -8.11 -4.03 1.22
CA LEU A 183 -7.35 -4.35 0.02
C LEU A 183 -6.24 -5.32 0.38
N ASP A 184 -5.95 -6.28 -0.50
CA ASP A 184 -4.77 -7.15 -0.36
C ASP A 184 -3.47 -6.44 -0.79
N GLY A 185 -2.32 -7.05 -0.49
CA GLY A 185 -1.01 -6.48 -0.82
C GLY A 185 -0.81 -6.22 -2.31
N TYR A 186 -1.32 -7.08 -3.18
CA TYR A 186 -1.27 -6.86 -4.64
C TYR A 186 -2.14 -5.67 -5.06
N GLN A 187 -3.31 -5.52 -4.50
CA GLN A 187 -4.21 -4.40 -4.76
C GLN A 187 -3.61 -3.07 -4.28
N TRP A 188 -2.88 -3.08 -3.19
CA TRP A 188 -2.11 -1.91 -2.76
C TRP A 188 -0.97 -1.56 -3.73
N LEU A 189 -0.31 -2.54 -4.33
CA LEU A 189 0.65 -2.27 -5.42
C LEU A 189 -0.07 -1.65 -6.64
N LEU A 190 -1.17 -2.23 -7.10
CA LEU A 190 -1.97 -1.64 -8.19
C LEU A 190 -2.41 -0.21 -7.88
N LEU A 191 -2.77 0.06 -6.62
CA LEU A 191 -3.18 1.39 -6.17
C LEU A 191 -2.04 2.42 -6.32
N ILE A 192 -0.78 2.06 -6.08
CA ILE A 192 0.38 2.94 -6.29
C ILE A 192 0.41 3.41 -7.76
N SER A 193 0.31 2.50 -8.71
CA SER A 193 0.33 2.83 -10.14
C SER A 193 -0.88 3.67 -10.56
N ALA A 194 -2.08 3.32 -10.08
CA ALA A 194 -3.31 4.04 -10.36
C ALA A 194 -3.32 5.45 -9.75
N HIS A 195 -2.70 5.62 -8.57
CA HIS A 195 -2.50 6.92 -7.91
C HIS A 195 -1.59 7.83 -8.76
N SER A 196 -0.50 7.29 -9.33
CA SER A 196 0.33 8.03 -10.28
C SER A 196 -0.48 8.48 -11.50
N SER A 197 -1.35 7.61 -12.08
CA SER A 197 -2.25 8.00 -13.17
C SER A 197 -3.17 9.15 -12.79
N ARG A 198 -3.79 9.08 -11.59
CA ARG A 198 -4.66 10.14 -11.09
C ARG A 198 -3.98 11.49 -11.06
N HIS A 199 -2.77 11.53 -10.56
CA HIS A 199 -2.03 12.78 -10.38
C HIS A 199 -1.30 13.22 -11.66
N THR A 200 -0.96 12.31 -12.57
CA THR A 200 -0.56 12.67 -13.93
C THR A 200 -1.68 13.41 -14.66
N ALA A 201 -2.93 12.93 -14.55
CA ALA A 201 -4.08 13.67 -15.07
C ALA A 201 -4.25 15.05 -14.41
N GLN A 202 -3.91 15.19 -13.13
CA GLN A 202 -3.89 16.51 -12.46
C GLN A 202 -2.83 17.45 -13.05
N ILE A 203 -1.66 16.95 -13.42
CA ILE A 203 -0.65 17.75 -14.13
C ILE A 203 -1.22 18.26 -15.46
N GLU A 204 -1.89 17.40 -16.22
CA GLU A 204 -2.50 17.81 -17.48
C GLU A 204 -3.64 18.83 -17.28
N GLU A 205 -4.40 18.75 -16.18
CA GLU A 205 -5.37 19.80 -15.80
C GLU A 205 -4.68 21.16 -15.52
N VAL A 206 -3.51 21.16 -14.87
CA VAL A 206 -2.73 22.38 -14.63
C VAL A 206 -2.23 22.96 -15.93
N LYS A 207 -1.71 22.13 -16.84
CA LYS A 207 -1.21 22.53 -18.17
C LYS A 207 -2.31 23.03 -19.11
N ALA A 208 -3.54 22.57 -18.90
CA ALA A 208 -4.71 23.01 -19.67
C ALA A 208 -5.32 24.34 -19.20
N ASP A 209 -4.80 24.93 -18.10
CA ASP A 209 -5.28 26.23 -17.62
C ASP A 209 -5.05 27.33 -18.67
N PRO A 210 -6.04 28.19 -18.99
CA PRO A 210 -5.88 29.28 -19.96
C PRO A 210 -4.70 30.22 -19.68
N ASN A 211 -4.29 30.34 -18.42
CA ASN A 211 -3.17 31.20 -17.99
C ASN A 211 -1.84 30.42 -17.88
N PHE A 212 -1.82 29.15 -18.25
CA PHE A 212 -0.58 28.36 -18.21
C PHE A 212 0.47 29.01 -19.12
N PRO A 213 1.71 29.27 -18.66
CA PRO A 213 2.74 29.92 -19.46
C PRO A 213 3.03 29.16 -20.74
N LYS A 214 3.18 29.91 -21.86
CA LYS A 214 3.50 29.31 -23.16
C LYS A 214 4.98 28.90 -23.27
N GLU A 215 5.84 29.59 -22.51
CA GLU A 215 7.31 29.38 -22.39
C GLU A 215 7.82 29.74 -21.01
#